data_745aa2886628415ada0e4e778c22147d
#
_entry.id   745aa2886628415ada0e4e778c22147d
#
_cell.length_a   1.000
_cell.length_b   1.000
_cell.length_c   1.000
_cell.angle_alpha   90.00
_cell.angle_beta   90.00
_cell.angle_gamma   90.00
#
_symmetry.space_group_name_H-M   'P 1'
#
loop_
_entity.id
_entity.type
_entity.pdbx_description
1 polymer ?
#
loop_
_entity_poly.entity_id
_entity_poly.type
_entity_poly.pdbx_seq_one_letter_code
_entity_poly.pdbx_strand_id
1 'polypeptide(L)'
;MKKVLVFLADGFEEIEALSVVDVLRRASLKCDLCSIKDEFVRGTHNIIIQSDCIIDNLDQDEYDAIVLPGGLPGADNLLDKRVKDIAIKFNDEDKIVAAICAAPQTLEQFGILDDKKCTSYPGFIKGREKVNYLEDQIVVVDKNIITSRGPATALEFAFKILEELGYKDKAEEIKKDMLVDFYLDHSK
;
A
#
# COMPACT_ATOMS: atom_id res chain seq x y z
N MET A 1 9.77 -17.02 4.49
CA MET A 1 9.78 -15.96 3.45
C MET A 1 8.56 -15.08 3.69
N LYS A 2 8.72 -13.77 3.73
CA LYS A 2 7.61 -12.84 3.97
C LYS A 2 6.59 -12.84 2.83
N LYS A 3 5.31 -12.68 3.16
CA LYS A 3 4.20 -12.61 2.21
C LYS A 3 3.46 -11.29 2.35
N VAL A 4 3.07 -10.69 1.24
CA VAL A 4 2.36 -9.39 1.21
C VAL A 4 1.05 -9.54 0.44
N LEU A 5 0.00 -8.91 0.96
CA LEU A 5 -1.31 -8.85 0.35
C LEU A 5 -1.59 -7.43 -0.13
N VAL A 6 -1.92 -7.25 -1.39
CA VAL A 6 -2.36 -5.97 -1.95
C VAL A 6 -3.85 -6.05 -2.25
N PHE A 7 -4.66 -5.26 -1.55
CA PHE A 7 -6.10 -5.23 -1.78
C PHE A 7 -6.44 -4.51 -3.09
N LEU A 8 -7.37 -5.07 -3.85
CA LEU A 8 -7.94 -4.47 -5.04
C LEU A 8 -9.45 -4.30 -4.90
N ALA A 9 -9.91 -3.10 -5.17
CA ALA A 9 -11.33 -2.77 -5.34
C ALA A 9 -11.51 -2.01 -6.65
N ASP A 10 -12.69 -2.10 -7.28
CA ASP A 10 -12.97 -1.34 -8.50
C ASP A 10 -12.66 0.15 -8.31
N GLY A 11 -11.91 0.72 -9.26
CA GLY A 11 -11.41 2.08 -9.20
C GLY A 11 -10.08 2.26 -8.44
N PHE A 12 -9.33 1.16 -8.18
CA PHE A 12 -7.97 1.27 -7.64
C PHE A 12 -7.03 2.01 -8.62
N GLU A 13 -5.99 2.65 -8.10
CA GLU A 13 -4.95 3.29 -8.93
C GLU A 13 -3.93 2.24 -9.39
N GLU A 14 -3.83 2.06 -10.71
CA GLU A 14 -3.04 0.99 -11.31
C GLU A 14 -1.56 1.11 -11.00
N ILE A 15 -0.98 2.32 -11.10
CA ILE A 15 0.45 2.55 -10.83
C ILE A 15 0.77 2.21 -9.39
N GLU A 16 -0.09 2.58 -8.44
CA GLU A 16 0.15 2.39 -7.01
C GLU A 16 0.12 0.91 -6.62
N ALA A 17 -0.87 0.17 -7.10
CA ALA A 17 -0.97 -1.26 -6.82
C ALA A 17 0.14 -2.06 -7.51
N LEU A 18 0.34 -1.85 -8.82
CA LEU A 18 1.23 -2.69 -9.62
C LEU A 18 2.71 -2.39 -9.35
N SER A 19 3.08 -1.15 -9.01
CA SER A 19 4.46 -0.85 -8.59
C SER A 19 4.86 -1.62 -7.34
N VAL A 20 3.97 -1.72 -6.35
CA VAL A 20 4.22 -2.52 -5.15
C VAL A 20 4.40 -3.99 -5.51
N VAL A 21 3.50 -4.55 -6.30
CA VAL A 21 3.55 -5.97 -6.71
C VAL A 21 4.83 -6.26 -7.49
N ASP A 22 5.19 -5.42 -8.47
CA ASP A 22 6.39 -5.62 -9.31
C ASP A 22 7.65 -5.58 -8.45
N VAL A 23 7.83 -4.57 -7.61
CA VAL A 23 9.02 -4.43 -6.74
C VAL A 23 9.16 -5.61 -5.79
N LEU A 24 8.08 -6.02 -5.11
CA LEU A 24 8.13 -7.13 -4.16
C LEU A 24 8.36 -8.48 -4.84
N ARG A 25 7.78 -8.70 -6.02
CA ARG A 25 8.02 -9.92 -6.80
C ARG A 25 9.44 -9.96 -7.38
N ARG A 26 10.06 -8.82 -7.74
CA ARG A 26 11.50 -8.74 -8.07
C ARG A 26 12.38 -9.17 -6.89
N ALA A 27 11.97 -8.89 -5.68
CA ALA A 27 12.65 -9.36 -4.47
C ALA A 27 12.40 -10.85 -4.16
N SER A 28 11.69 -11.56 -5.05
CA SER A 28 11.28 -12.95 -4.88
C SER A 28 10.33 -13.19 -3.69
N LEU A 29 9.67 -12.13 -3.21
CA LEU A 29 8.64 -12.27 -2.19
C LEU A 29 7.32 -12.71 -2.83
N LYS A 30 6.51 -13.46 -2.09
CA LYS A 30 5.12 -13.70 -2.46
C LYS A 30 4.33 -12.42 -2.21
N CYS A 31 3.78 -11.86 -3.27
CA CYS A 31 2.91 -10.69 -3.22
C CYS A 31 1.66 -11.00 -4.02
N ASP A 32 0.54 -11.15 -3.33
CA ASP A 32 -0.73 -11.53 -3.92
C ASP A 32 -1.67 -10.31 -4.05
N LEU A 33 -2.30 -10.17 -5.21
CA LEU A 33 -3.39 -9.25 -5.45
C LEU A 33 -4.69 -9.89 -4.95
N CYS A 34 -5.34 -9.26 -3.98
CA CYS A 34 -6.57 -9.75 -3.36
C CYS A 34 -7.75 -8.85 -3.72
N SER A 35 -8.67 -9.36 -4.51
CA SER A 35 -9.92 -8.65 -4.79
C SER A 35 -10.90 -8.76 -3.62
N ILE A 36 -11.61 -7.65 -3.37
CA ILE A 36 -12.68 -7.64 -2.37
C ILE A 36 -14.02 -8.18 -2.93
N LYS A 37 -14.13 -8.44 -4.25
CA LYS A 37 -15.38 -8.84 -4.88
C LYS A 37 -15.18 -9.89 -5.97
N ASP A 38 -14.85 -9.46 -7.17
CA ASP A 38 -14.75 -10.32 -8.36
C ASP A 38 -13.29 -10.62 -8.71
N GLU A 39 -13.03 -11.73 -9.40
CA GLU A 39 -11.68 -12.11 -9.85
C GLU A 39 -11.03 -11.04 -10.71
N PHE A 40 -11.81 -10.36 -11.56
CA PHE A 40 -11.34 -9.28 -12.43
C PHE A 40 -11.72 -7.94 -11.85
N VAL A 41 -10.73 -7.10 -11.57
CA VAL A 41 -10.91 -5.79 -10.96
C VAL A 41 -10.52 -4.70 -11.95
N ARG A 42 -11.38 -3.71 -12.11
CA ARG A 42 -11.15 -2.57 -13.01
C ARG A 42 -10.54 -1.40 -12.25
N GLY A 43 -9.37 -0.97 -12.67
CA GLY A 43 -8.72 0.24 -12.16
C GLY A 43 -9.39 1.53 -12.62
N THR A 44 -8.95 2.63 -12.04
CA THR A 44 -9.50 3.97 -12.29
C THR A 44 -9.29 4.44 -13.74
N HIS A 45 -8.28 3.91 -14.43
CA HIS A 45 -7.98 4.19 -15.86
C HIS A 45 -8.46 3.06 -16.79
N ASN A 46 -9.42 2.25 -16.36
CA ASN A 46 -10.04 1.18 -17.15
C ASN A 46 -9.12 -0.01 -17.51
N ILE A 47 -7.98 -0.17 -16.83
CA ILE A 47 -7.16 -1.37 -16.95
C ILE A 47 -7.78 -2.45 -16.07
N ILE A 48 -7.98 -3.65 -16.64
CA ILE A 48 -8.54 -4.78 -15.91
C ILE A 48 -7.41 -5.69 -15.47
N ILE A 49 -7.37 -5.99 -14.18
CA ILE A 49 -6.39 -6.87 -13.56
C ILE A 49 -7.10 -8.10 -13.02
N GLN A 50 -6.56 -9.27 -13.31
CA GLN A 50 -6.94 -10.51 -12.66
C GLN A 50 -6.27 -10.58 -11.28
N SER A 51 -7.05 -10.78 -10.22
CA SER A 51 -6.53 -10.97 -8.86
C SER A 51 -6.00 -12.40 -8.67
N ASP A 52 -5.04 -12.54 -7.75
CA ASP A 52 -4.49 -13.85 -7.37
C ASP A 52 -5.44 -14.61 -6.41
N CYS A 53 -6.25 -13.87 -5.65
CA CYS A 53 -7.23 -14.42 -4.71
C CYS A 53 -8.39 -13.46 -4.47
N ILE A 54 -9.44 -13.97 -3.82
CA ILE A 54 -10.61 -13.19 -3.38
C ILE A 54 -10.69 -13.24 -1.86
N ILE A 55 -11.04 -12.10 -1.25
CA ILE A 55 -11.03 -11.90 0.20
C ILE A 55 -11.86 -12.93 0.98
N ASP A 56 -12.95 -13.44 0.39
CA ASP A 56 -13.82 -14.41 1.05
C ASP A 56 -13.15 -15.78 1.29
N ASN A 57 -12.09 -16.09 0.53
CA ASN A 57 -11.35 -17.34 0.61
C ASN A 57 -9.93 -17.15 1.18
N LEU A 58 -9.66 -15.99 1.79
CA LEU A 58 -8.34 -15.61 2.22
C LEU A 58 -8.00 -16.20 3.58
N ASP A 59 -6.85 -16.91 3.68
CA ASP A 59 -6.18 -17.14 4.95
C ASP A 59 -5.23 -15.97 5.23
N GLN A 60 -5.75 -14.98 5.95
CA GLN A 60 -5.01 -13.76 6.26
C GLN A 60 -3.77 -13.99 7.15
N ASP A 61 -3.76 -15.09 7.92
CA ASP A 61 -2.67 -15.38 8.87
C ASP A 61 -1.38 -15.79 8.17
N GLU A 62 -1.46 -16.16 6.89
CA GLU A 62 -0.29 -16.41 6.06
C GLU A 62 0.51 -15.16 5.68
N TYR A 63 -0.03 -13.95 5.88
CA TYR A 63 0.61 -12.70 5.42
C TYR A 63 1.25 -11.90 6.55
N ASP A 64 2.34 -11.21 6.20
CA ASP A 64 3.14 -10.36 7.10
C ASP A 64 2.84 -8.86 6.91
N ALA A 65 2.26 -8.50 5.77
CA ALA A 65 1.92 -7.12 5.43
C ALA A 65 0.66 -7.06 4.55
N ILE A 66 -0.08 -5.96 4.71
CA ILE A 66 -1.18 -5.58 3.80
C ILE A 66 -0.92 -4.21 3.20
N VAL A 67 -1.38 -4.02 1.96
CA VAL A 67 -1.25 -2.77 1.21
C VAL A 67 -2.60 -2.36 0.65
N LEU A 68 -2.97 -1.10 0.89
CA LEU A 68 -4.17 -0.46 0.37
C LEU A 68 -3.74 0.59 -0.67
N PRO A 69 -3.90 0.34 -1.97
CA PRO A 69 -3.70 1.35 -3.01
C PRO A 69 -4.82 2.38 -2.98
N GLY A 70 -4.53 3.57 -3.53
CA GLY A 70 -5.53 4.61 -3.71
C GLY A 70 -6.37 4.43 -4.96
N GLY A 71 -6.68 5.55 -5.59
CA GLY A 71 -7.67 5.63 -6.67
C GLY A 71 -9.08 5.87 -6.15
N LEU A 72 -9.90 6.49 -6.97
CA LEU A 72 -11.32 6.68 -6.67
C LEU A 72 -12.17 6.05 -7.78
N PRO A 73 -13.21 5.29 -7.41
CA PRO A 73 -13.71 5.06 -6.04
C PRO A 73 -13.00 3.90 -5.29
N GLY A 74 -11.82 3.43 -5.74
CA GLY A 74 -11.14 2.27 -5.17
C GLY A 74 -10.92 2.38 -3.66
N ALA A 75 -10.34 3.48 -3.18
CA ALA A 75 -10.09 3.70 -1.76
C ALA A 75 -11.40 3.75 -0.93
N ASP A 76 -12.49 4.31 -1.49
CA ASP A 76 -13.80 4.31 -0.83
C ASP A 76 -14.40 2.89 -0.79
N ASN A 77 -14.20 2.11 -1.85
CA ASN A 77 -14.66 0.72 -1.90
C ASN A 77 -13.89 -0.18 -0.91
N LEU A 78 -12.65 0.18 -0.53
CA LEU A 78 -11.88 -0.51 0.51
C LEU A 78 -12.38 -0.22 1.94
N LEU A 79 -13.40 0.64 2.13
CA LEU A 79 -14.13 0.76 3.41
C LEU A 79 -15.00 -0.47 3.71
N ASP A 80 -14.74 -1.59 3.08
CA ASP A 80 -15.35 -2.89 3.33
C ASP A 80 -15.02 -3.41 4.73
N LYS A 81 -16.02 -3.97 5.41
CA LYS A 81 -15.86 -4.49 6.78
C LYS A 81 -14.77 -5.58 6.87
N ARG A 82 -14.63 -6.45 5.88
CA ARG A 82 -13.61 -7.52 5.86
C ARG A 82 -12.21 -6.94 5.79
N VAL A 83 -12.00 -5.90 4.96
CA VAL A 83 -10.72 -5.15 4.88
C VAL A 83 -10.43 -4.48 6.21
N LYS A 84 -11.44 -3.85 6.84
CA LYS A 84 -11.31 -3.22 8.16
C LYS A 84 -10.87 -4.22 9.23
N ASP A 85 -11.55 -5.37 9.32
CA ASP A 85 -11.26 -6.39 10.33
C ASP A 85 -9.82 -6.92 10.16
N ILE A 86 -9.37 -7.15 8.92
CA ILE A 86 -7.99 -7.56 8.61
C ILE A 86 -7.00 -6.47 8.97
N ALA A 87 -7.25 -5.21 8.59
CA ALA A 87 -6.34 -4.10 8.85
C ALA A 87 -6.16 -3.85 10.36
N ILE A 88 -7.24 -3.90 11.15
CA ILE A 88 -7.17 -3.79 12.61
C ILE A 88 -6.37 -4.95 13.20
N LYS A 89 -6.64 -6.19 12.79
CA LYS A 89 -5.87 -7.35 13.26
C LYS A 89 -4.38 -7.22 12.96
N PHE A 90 -4.01 -6.81 11.75
CA PHE A 90 -2.60 -6.61 11.38
C PHE A 90 -1.94 -5.52 12.23
N ASN A 91 -2.65 -4.40 12.47
CA ASN A 91 -2.14 -3.35 13.34
C ASN A 91 -1.94 -3.83 14.77
N ASP A 92 -2.88 -4.60 15.33
CA ASP A 92 -2.82 -5.13 16.70
C ASP A 92 -1.71 -6.19 16.87
N GLU A 93 -1.35 -6.90 15.79
CA GLU A 93 -0.26 -7.89 15.76
C GLU A 93 1.09 -7.28 15.36
N ASP A 94 1.22 -5.95 15.27
CA ASP A 94 2.42 -5.23 14.79
C ASP A 94 2.90 -5.68 13.38
N LYS A 95 2.00 -6.25 12.57
CA LYS A 95 2.24 -6.52 11.17
C LYS A 95 2.11 -5.24 10.34
N ILE A 96 2.79 -5.17 9.21
CA ILE A 96 2.79 -3.96 8.36
C ILE A 96 1.41 -3.70 7.77
N VAL A 97 0.93 -2.46 7.97
CA VAL A 97 -0.26 -1.92 7.31
C VAL A 97 0.18 -0.69 6.49
N ALA A 98 0.13 -0.82 5.16
CA ALA A 98 0.60 0.21 4.26
C ALA A 98 -0.54 0.78 3.41
N ALA A 99 -0.56 2.11 3.19
CA ALA A 99 -1.57 2.77 2.37
C ALA A 99 -0.99 3.97 1.61
N ILE A 100 -1.46 4.21 0.39
CA ILE A 100 -0.95 5.28 -0.47
C ILE A 100 -2.09 6.13 -1.04
N CYS A 101 -1.80 7.40 -1.32
CA CYS A 101 -2.69 8.33 -2.02
C CYS A 101 -3.98 8.64 -1.25
N ALA A 102 -5.12 8.18 -1.74
CA ALA A 102 -6.41 8.32 -1.08
C ALA A 102 -6.59 7.29 0.07
N ALA A 103 -5.95 6.14 0.01
CA ALA A 103 -6.17 5.03 0.95
C ALA A 103 -5.77 5.29 2.42
N PRO A 104 -4.83 6.19 2.78
CA PRO A 104 -4.66 6.56 4.18
C PRO A 104 -5.95 7.09 4.84
N GLN A 105 -6.88 7.70 4.09
CA GLN A 105 -8.21 8.06 4.58
C GLN A 105 -9.00 6.82 5.05
N THR A 106 -8.84 5.69 4.37
CA THR A 106 -9.48 4.42 4.76
C THR A 106 -8.96 3.95 6.11
N LEU A 107 -7.64 4.03 6.34
CA LEU A 107 -7.02 3.70 7.64
C LEU A 107 -7.43 4.69 8.74
N GLU A 108 -7.57 5.98 8.41
CA GLU A 108 -8.10 7.00 9.34
C GLU A 108 -9.51 6.63 9.80
N GLN A 109 -10.40 6.26 8.88
CA GLN A 109 -11.77 5.86 9.21
C GLN A 109 -11.84 4.53 9.98
N PHE A 110 -10.83 3.69 9.88
CA PHE A 110 -10.69 2.50 10.71
C PHE A 110 -10.17 2.79 12.13
N GLY A 111 -9.69 4.01 12.39
CA GLY A 111 -9.09 4.43 13.66
C GLY A 111 -7.64 3.97 13.83
N ILE A 112 -7.00 3.48 12.75
CA ILE A 112 -5.62 2.96 12.78
C ILE A 112 -4.59 4.10 12.84
N LEU A 113 -4.93 5.28 12.31
CA LEU A 113 -4.02 6.43 12.26
C LEU A 113 -4.07 7.34 13.49
N ASP A 114 -4.94 7.09 14.48
CA ASP A 114 -5.04 7.91 15.68
C ASP A 114 -3.67 7.96 16.40
N ASP A 115 -3.20 9.18 16.69
CA ASP A 115 -1.89 9.49 17.30
C ASP A 115 -0.65 9.06 16.47
N LYS A 116 -0.82 8.69 15.20
CA LYS A 116 0.26 8.27 14.30
C LYS A 116 0.74 9.41 13.40
N LYS A 117 2.02 9.34 13.01
CA LYS A 117 2.54 10.10 11.88
C LYS A 117 2.07 9.45 10.58
N CYS A 118 1.58 10.26 9.66
CA CYS A 118 1.14 9.77 8.35
C CYS A 118 1.24 10.85 7.27
N THR A 119 1.15 10.44 6.03
CA THR A 119 0.93 11.29 4.87
C THR A 119 -0.12 10.69 3.94
N SER A 120 -0.59 11.45 2.96
CA SER A 120 -1.59 11.03 1.98
C SER A 120 -1.54 11.92 0.74
N TYR A 121 -2.36 11.64 -0.23
CA TYR A 121 -2.69 12.63 -1.26
C TYR A 121 -3.31 13.87 -0.60
N PRO A 122 -2.99 15.09 -1.07
CA PRO A 122 -3.49 16.33 -0.47
C PRO A 122 -5.02 16.33 -0.32
N GLY A 123 -5.50 16.63 0.90
CA GLY A 123 -6.92 16.78 1.20
C GLY A 123 -7.67 15.50 1.59
N PHE A 124 -7.02 14.33 1.60
CA PHE A 124 -7.70 13.07 1.96
C PHE A 124 -7.73 12.79 3.47
N ILE A 125 -6.74 13.20 4.23
CA ILE A 125 -6.82 13.14 5.70
C ILE A 125 -7.63 14.33 6.21
N LYS A 126 -8.76 14.05 6.85
CA LYS A 126 -9.72 15.06 7.35
C LYS A 126 -9.63 15.28 8.86
N GLY A 127 -9.38 14.22 9.63
CA GLY A 127 -9.21 14.26 11.09
C GLY A 127 -7.80 14.67 11.52
N ARG A 128 -7.27 15.79 10.98
CA ARG A 128 -5.89 16.24 11.23
C ARG A 128 -5.58 16.53 12.71
N GLU A 129 -6.59 16.74 13.51
CA GLU A 129 -6.44 16.89 14.95
C GLU A 129 -6.11 15.58 15.69
N LYS A 130 -6.36 14.45 15.05
CA LYS A 130 -6.10 13.12 15.61
C LYS A 130 -4.82 12.47 15.08
N VAL A 131 -4.21 13.03 14.04
CA VAL A 131 -3.04 12.46 13.38
C VAL A 131 -1.91 13.48 13.30
N ASN A 132 -0.66 13.04 13.29
CA ASN A 132 0.48 13.89 12.99
C ASN A 132 0.76 13.87 11.46
N TYR A 133 0.05 14.72 10.72
CA TYR A 133 0.12 14.74 9.26
C TYR A 133 1.38 15.45 8.74
N LEU A 134 2.18 14.75 7.93
CA LEU A 134 3.43 15.22 7.34
C LEU A 134 3.22 15.43 5.83
N GLU A 135 3.10 16.69 5.41
CA GLU A 135 2.79 17.01 4.00
C GLU A 135 4.01 17.07 3.07
N ASP A 136 5.22 17.14 3.60
CA ASP A 136 6.48 17.27 2.89
C ASP A 136 7.26 15.96 2.74
N GLN A 137 6.71 14.85 3.26
CA GLN A 137 7.35 13.54 3.21
C GLN A 137 6.79 12.69 2.05
N ILE A 138 7.69 12.05 1.31
CA ILE A 138 7.32 11.12 0.23
C ILE A 138 6.69 9.85 0.81
N VAL A 139 7.35 9.27 1.83
CA VAL A 139 6.87 8.11 2.58
C VAL A 139 7.04 8.38 4.06
N VAL A 140 6.04 8.05 4.86
CA VAL A 140 6.08 8.15 6.32
C VAL A 140 5.93 6.76 6.90
N VAL A 141 6.84 6.42 7.82
CA VAL A 141 6.79 5.20 8.63
C VAL A 141 6.56 5.58 10.09
N ASP A 142 5.55 5.03 10.71
CA ASP A 142 5.33 5.12 12.16
C ASP A 142 5.02 3.74 12.69
N LYS A 143 6.01 3.12 13.33
CA LYS A 143 5.96 1.71 13.76
C LYS A 143 5.69 0.79 12.55
N ASN A 144 4.58 0.07 12.59
CA ASN A 144 4.12 -0.85 11.57
C ASN A 144 3.27 -0.18 10.46
N ILE A 145 3.01 1.12 10.55
CA ILE A 145 2.19 1.86 9.58
C ILE A 145 3.09 2.56 8.57
N ILE A 146 2.81 2.36 7.27
CA ILE A 146 3.54 2.99 6.17
C ILE A 146 2.55 3.74 5.29
N THR A 147 2.75 5.05 5.11
CA THR A 147 1.87 5.84 4.24
C THR A 147 2.66 6.63 3.21
N SER A 148 2.05 6.87 2.03
CA SER A 148 2.65 7.64 0.94
C SER A 148 1.62 8.48 0.18
N ARG A 149 2.08 9.29 -0.78
CA ARG A 149 1.29 10.43 -1.29
C ARG A 149 0.51 10.17 -2.57
N GLY A 150 1.02 9.38 -3.50
CA GLY A 150 0.32 9.22 -4.78
C GLY A 150 1.13 8.51 -5.86
N PRO A 151 0.65 8.45 -7.11
CA PRO A 151 1.24 7.61 -8.15
C PRO A 151 2.74 7.81 -8.36
N ALA A 152 3.21 9.06 -8.36
CA ALA A 152 4.63 9.38 -8.55
C ALA A 152 5.53 8.89 -7.39
N THR A 153 4.97 8.62 -6.21
CA THR A 153 5.70 8.13 -5.04
C THR A 153 5.59 6.61 -4.83
N ALA A 154 4.91 5.90 -5.75
CA ALA A 154 4.61 4.49 -5.61
C ALA A 154 5.85 3.58 -5.55
N LEU A 155 6.91 3.91 -6.29
CA LEU A 155 8.16 3.15 -6.24
C LEU A 155 8.85 3.29 -4.88
N GLU A 156 9.01 4.51 -4.36
CA GLU A 156 9.61 4.73 -3.03
C GLU A 156 8.77 4.09 -1.92
N PHE A 157 7.46 4.11 -2.05
CA PHE A 157 6.56 3.41 -1.15
C PHE A 157 6.79 1.89 -1.17
N ALA A 158 6.91 1.29 -2.37
CA ALA A 158 7.18 -0.13 -2.54
C ALA A 158 8.54 -0.54 -1.96
N PHE A 159 9.60 0.25 -2.21
CA PHE A 159 10.92 0.02 -1.63
C PHE A 159 10.90 0.13 -0.11
N LYS A 160 10.19 1.12 0.44
CA LYS A 160 10.06 1.26 1.90
C LYS A 160 9.36 0.06 2.52
N ILE A 161 8.31 -0.46 1.93
CA ILE A 161 7.67 -1.71 2.39
C ILE A 161 8.68 -2.86 2.39
N LEU A 162 9.48 -3.00 1.33
CA LEU A 162 10.50 -4.04 1.23
C LEU A 162 11.58 -3.90 2.32
N GLU A 163 12.03 -2.66 2.60
CA GLU A 163 12.99 -2.36 3.68
C GLU A 163 12.43 -2.74 5.07
N GLU A 164 11.18 -2.33 5.36
CA GLU A 164 10.53 -2.60 6.66
C GLU A 164 10.20 -4.09 6.85
N LEU A 165 10.07 -4.85 5.77
CA LEU A 165 9.99 -6.32 5.81
C LEU A 165 11.34 -6.99 6.11
N GLY A 166 12.43 -6.21 6.21
CA GLY A 166 13.78 -6.71 6.53
C GLY A 166 14.68 -7.00 5.32
N TYR A 167 14.30 -6.55 4.12
CA TYR A 167 15.03 -6.80 2.87
C TYR A 167 15.73 -5.56 2.31
N LYS A 168 16.36 -4.75 3.19
CA LYS A 168 16.98 -3.48 2.81
C LYS A 168 18.04 -3.62 1.71
N ASP A 169 18.94 -4.60 1.83
CA ASP A 169 20.00 -4.80 0.83
C ASP A 169 19.40 -5.18 -0.53
N LYS A 170 18.32 -5.95 -0.52
CA LYS A 170 17.61 -6.32 -1.73
C LYS A 170 16.86 -5.14 -2.35
N ALA A 171 16.34 -4.24 -1.54
CA ALA A 171 15.73 -2.99 -2.03
C ALA A 171 16.76 -2.13 -2.77
N GLU A 172 17.96 -1.98 -2.22
CA GLU A 172 19.05 -1.22 -2.86
C GLU A 172 19.53 -1.87 -4.18
N GLU A 173 19.61 -3.21 -4.23
CA GLU A 173 19.92 -3.94 -5.47
C GLU A 173 18.88 -3.65 -6.55
N ILE A 174 17.58 -3.78 -6.20
CA ILE A 174 16.47 -3.60 -7.14
C ILE A 174 16.37 -2.14 -7.61
N LYS A 175 16.61 -1.15 -6.74
CA LYS A 175 16.68 0.27 -7.13
C LYS A 175 17.69 0.49 -8.25
N LYS A 176 18.88 -0.11 -8.15
CA LYS A 176 19.92 -0.04 -9.19
C LYS A 176 19.47 -0.72 -10.50
N ASP A 177 18.94 -1.92 -10.41
CA ASP A 177 18.48 -2.70 -11.57
C ASP A 177 17.31 -2.01 -12.29
N MET A 178 16.46 -1.29 -11.57
CA MET A 178 15.38 -0.49 -12.12
C MET A 178 15.80 0.91 -12.57
N LEU A 179 17.09 1.24 -12.49
CA LEU A 179 17.66 2.55 -12.87
C LEU A 179 17.07 3.74 -12.10
N VAL A 180 16.63 3.51 -10.84
CA VAL A 180 16.07 4.58 -10.01
C VAL A 180 17.12 5.65 -9.70
N ASP A 181 18.31 5.22 -9.27
CA ASP A 181 19.43 6.13 -8.99
C ASP A 181 19.84 6.92 -10.24
N PHE A 182 19.94 6.24 -11.39
CA PHE A 182 20.23 6.88 -12.68
C PHE A 182 19.20 7.97 -13.01
N TYR A 183 17.90 7.67 -12.82
CA TYR A 183 16.85 8.65 -13.06
C TYR A 183 16.97 9.86 -12.13
N LEU A 184 17.16 9.64 -10.84
CA LEU A 184 17.28 10.73 -9.85
C LEU A 184 18.49 11.64 -10.11
N ASP A 185 19.62 11.08 -10.56
CA ASP A 185 20.85 11.83 -10.84
C ASP A 185 20.75 12.68 -12.12
N HIS A 186 19.89 12.29 -13.08
CA HIS A 186 19.79 12.92 -14.41
C HIS A 186 18.47 13.68 -14.62
N SER A 187 17.57 13.71 -13.67
CA SER A 187 16.24 14.35 -13.79
C SER A 187 16.17 15.79 -13.24
N LYS A 188 17.33 16.42 -12.96
CA LYS A 188 17.44 17.80 -12.45
C LYS A 188 17.61 18.80 -13.55
#